data_03c190de6ef2d05c7e08c4d3f9f795f7
#
_entry.id   03c190de6ef2d05c7e08c4d3f9f795f7
#
_cell.length_a   1.000
_cell.length_b   1.000
_cell.length_c   1.000
_cell.angle_alpha   90.00
_cell.angle_beta   90.00
_cell.angle_gamma   90.00
#
_symmetry.space_group_name_H-M   'P 1'
#
loop_
_entity.id
_entity.type
_entity.pdbx_description
1 polymer ?
#
loop_
_entity_poly.entity_id
_entity_poly.type
_entity_poly.pdbx_seq_one_letter_code
_entity_poly.pdbx_strand_id
1 'polypeptide(L)'
;MADKGPLVRAAAIKMVEAIMSNSQVTVVPQSRRTFSRSLAFYRARPDKGYSLTDCGSMLLMRERRLSEALTTDRHFEQEGFIALLRT
;
A
#
# COMPACT_ATOMS: atom_id res chain seq x y z
N MET A 1 16.84 -3.75 1.96
CA MET A 1 18.21 -3.60 1.69
C MET A 1 18.75 -2.21 1.89
N ALA A 2 18.78 -1.81 3.13
CA ALA A 2 19.27 -0.50 3.51
C ALA A 2 20.74 -0.31 3.16
N ASP A 3 21.44 -1.39 2.94
CA ASP A 3 22.87 -1.39 2.67
C ASP A 3 23.25 -1.19 1.20
N LYS A 4 22.28 -0.87 0.35
CA LYS A 4 22.57 -0.65 -1.07
C LYS A 4 23.28 0.67 -1.35
N GLY A 5 23.57 1.43 -0.31
CA GLY A 5 24.42 2.59 -0.40
C GLY A 5 23.67 3.92 -0.46
N PRO A 6 24.44 5.01 -0.33
CA PRO A 6 23.84 6.34 -0.22
C PRO A 6 23.16 6.83 -1.49
N LEU A 7 23.58 6.36 -2.68
CA LEU A 7 22.97 6.81 -3.93
C LEU A 7 21.53 6.33 -4.06
N VAL A 8 21.28 5.06 -3.70
CA VAL A 8 19.93 4.50 -3.74
C VAL A 8 19.04 5.19 -2.71
N ARG A 9 19.60 5.44 -1.54
CA ARG A 9 18.88 6.12 -0.47
C ARG A 9 18.50 7.54 -0.88
N ALA A 10 19.42 8.27 -1.48
CA ALA A 10 19.17 9.64 -1.95
C ALA A 10 18.10 9.66 -3.04
N ALA A 11 18.13 8.70 -3.96
CA ALA A 11 17.14 8.59 -5.01
C ALA A 11 15.74 8.32 -4.44
N ALA A 12 15.67 7.44 -3.43
CA ALA A 12 14.40 7.14 -2.77
C ALA A 12 13.82 8.37 -2.07
N ILE A 13 14.67 9.14 -1.40
CA ILE A 13 14.23 10.37 -0.72
C ILE A 13 13.67 11.37 -1.74
N LYS A 14 14.37 11.57 -2.84
CA LYS A 14 13.89 12.49 -3.89
C LYS A 14 12.57 12.03 -4.47
N MET A 15 12.38 10.74 -4.65
CA MET A 15 11.13 10.20 -5.16
C MET A 15 9.97 10.48 -4.19
N VAL A 16 10.18 10.24 -2.91
CA VAL A 16 9.16 10.50 -1.88
C VAL A 16 8.82 11.98 -1.84
N GLU A 17 9.84 12.85 -1.88
CA GLU A 17 9.61 14.29 -1.87
C GLU A 17 8.81 14.75 -3.09
N ALA A 18 9.12 14.20 -4.26
CA ALA A 18 8.39 14.53 -5.48
C ALA A 18 6.93 14.10 -5.38
N ILE A 19 6.67 12.92 -4.82
CA ILE A 19 5.31 12.41 -4.63
C ILE A 19 4.55 13.32 -3.66
N MET A 20 5.17 13.67 -2.54
CA MET A 20 4.52 14.50 -1.52
C MET A 20 4.22 15.91 -2.00
N SER A 21 5.00 16.44 -2.93
CA SER A 21 4.77 17.78 -3.47
C SER A 21 3.82 17.80 -4.66
N ASN A 22 3.42 16.65 -5.18
CA ASN A 22 2.50 16.58 -6.31
C ASN A 22 1.06 16.76 -5.83
N SER A 23 0.38 17.78 -6.31
CA SER A 23 -0.99 18.09 -5.89
C SER A 23 -2.02 17.05 -6.31
N GLN A 24 -1.70 16.19 -7.27
CA GLN A 24 -2.59 15.12 -7.72
C GLN A 24 -2.42 13.83 -6.93
N VAL A 25 -1.45 13.80 -6.01
CA VAL A 25 -1.18 12.64 -5.17
C VAL A 25 -1.63 12.94 -3.76
N THR A 26 -2.43 12.05 -3.19
CA THR A 26 -2.84 12.14 -1.79
C THR A 26 -1.99 11.18 -0.98
N VAL A 27 -1.29 11.72 0.02
CA VAL A 27 -0.50 10.91 0.95
C VAL A 27 -1.34 10.74 2.21
N VAL A 28 -1.60 9.47 2.56
CA VAL A 28 -2.42 9.14 3.73
C VAL A 28 -1.52 8.63 4.83
N PRO A 29 -1.33 9.39 5.91
CA PRO A 29 -0.48 8.95 7.00
C PRO A 29 -1.13 7.86 7.82
N GLN A 30 -0.30 7.01 8.40
CA GLN A 30 -0.76 5.99 9.31
C GLN A 30 -1.18 6.65 10.64
N SER A 31 -2.29 6.22 11.20
CA SER A 31 -2.79 6.68 12.49
C SER A 31 -3.17 5.48 13.34
N ARG A 32 -3.41 5.71 14.63
CA ARG A 32 -3.88 4.64 15.50
C ARG A 32 -5.19 4.04 14.97
N ARG A 33 -6.09 4.88 14.50
CA ARG A 33 -7.37 4.43 13.97
C ARG A 33 -7.19 3.55 12.73
N THR A 34 -6.37 3.99 11.78
CA THR A 34 -6.13 3.22 10.57
C THR A 34 -5.40 1.91 10.89
N PHE A 35 -4.47 1.94 11.83
CA PHE A 35 -3.78 0.72 12.26
C PHE A 35 -4.76 -0.28 12.88
N SER A 36 -5.62 0.19 13.78
CA SER A 36 -6.60 -0.68 14.43
C SER A 36 -7.56 -1.31 13.42
N ARG A 37 -8.00 -0.54 12.44
CA ARG A 37 -8.89 -1.03 11.39
C ARG A 37 -8.18 -2.01 10.47
N SER A 38 -6.92 -1.75 10.16
CA SER A 38 -6.10 -2.67 9.36
C SER A 38 -5.89 -3.99 10.09
N LEU A 39 -5.69 -3.94 11.40
CA LEU A 39 -5.53 -5.15 12.22
C LEU A 39 -6.82 -5.97 12.23
N ALA A 40 -7.97 -5.32 12.33
CA ALA A 40 -9.26 -6.01 12.27
C ALA A 40 -9.46 -6.69 10.91
N PHE A 41 -9.10 -6.00 9.83
CA PHE A 41 -9.16 -6.53 8.48
C PHE A 41 -8.24 -7.75 8.35
N TYR A 42 -7.06 -7.66 8.91
CA TYR A 42 -6.07 -8.73 8.89
C TYR A 42 -6.58 -9.96 9.66
N ARG A 43 -7.15 -9.74 10.84
CA ARG A 43 -7.69 -10.83 11.66
C ARG A 43 -8.85 -11.57 11.00
N ALA A 44 -9.62 -10.86 10.19
CA ALA A 44 -10.78 -11.44 9.50
C ALA A 44 -10.37 -12.34 8.33
N ARG A 45 -9.09 -12.34 7.95
CA ARG A 45 -8.61 -13.08 6.79
C ARG A 45 -7.40 -13.95 7.12
N PRO A 46 -7.51 -14.87 8.10
CA PRO A 46 -6.35 -15.65 8.52
C PRO A 46 -5.85 -16.64 7.46
N ASP A 47 -6.67 -16.95 6.49
CA ASP A 47 -6.34 -17.94 5.45
C ASP A 47 -5.82 -17.30 4.15
N LYS A 48 -5.71 -15.99 4.10
CA LYS A 48 -5.40 -15.31 2.83
C LYS A 48 -3.92 -15.06 2.58
N GLY A 49 -3.09 -15.12 3.60
CA GLY A 49 -1.67 -14.88 3.44
C GLY A 49 -1.29 -13.41 3.21
N TYR A 50 -2.22 -12.50 3.47
CA TYR A 50 -1.93 -11.07 3.35
C TYR A 50 -1.02 -10.61 4.48
N SER A 51 -0.15 -9.64 4.19
CA SER A 51 0.58 -8.95 5.25
C SER A 51 -0.32 -7.88 5.88
N LEU A 52 0.07 -7.41 7.06
CA LEU A 52 -0.66 -6.31 7.70
C LEU A 52 -0.62 -5.05 6.83
N THR A 53 0.51 -4.81 6.16
CA THR A 53 0.65 -3.68 5.25
C THR A 53 -0.31 -3.80 4.06
N ASP A 54 -0.44 -4.99 3.49
CA ASP A 54 -1.41 -5.24 2.41
C ASP A 54 -2.81 -4.93 2.87
N CYS A 55 -3.17 -5.35 4.08
CA CYS A 55 -4.49 -5.11 4.65
C CYS A 55 -4.77 -3.63 4.82
N GLY A 56 -3.78 -2.86 5.25
CA GLY A 56 -3.92 -1.41 5.37
C GLY A 56 -4.18 -0.76 4.03
N SER A 57 -3.45 -1.18 3.01
CA SER A 57 -3.62 -0.65 1.65
C SER A 57 -5.00 -1.02 1.08
N MET A 58 -5.41 -2.27 1.24
CA MET A 58 -6.70 -2.74 0.75
C MET A 58 -7.86 -2.02 1.42
N LEU A 59 -7.77 -1.83 2.73
CA LEU A 59 -8.79 -1.13 3.48
C LEU A 59 -8.93 0.32 3.01
N LEU A 60 -7.80 1.00 2.83
CA LEU A 60 -7.79 2.36 2.32
C LEU A 60 -8.41 2.45 0.94
N MET A 61 -8.09 1.50 0.06
CA MET A 61 -8.64 1.46 -1.29
C MET A 61 -10.16 1.30 -1.25
N ARG A 62 -10.67 0.44 -0.38
CA ARG A 62 -12.11 0.24 -0.26
C ARG A 62 -12.80 1.49 0.27
N GLU A 63 -12.22 2.15 1.26
CA GLU A 63 -12.80 3.36 1.83
C GLU A 63 -12.85 4.49 0.81
N ARG A 64 -11.90 4.53 -0.12
CA ARG A 64 -11.86 5.54 -1.16
C ARG A 64 -12.49 5.07 -2.47
N ARG A 65 -13.07 3.87 -2.47
CA ARG A 65 -13.73 3.26 -3.63
C ARG A 65 -12.79 3.12 -4.84
N LEU A 66 -11.55 2.78 -4.55
CA LEU A 66 -10.56 2.50 -5.58
C LEU A 66 -10.60 1.01 -5.89
N SER A 67 -10.48 0.64 -7.15
CA SER A 67 -10.52 -0.76 -7.57
C SER A 67 -9.24 -1.23 -8.22
N GLU A 68 -8.40 -0.31 -8.67
CA GLU A 68 -7.17 -0.64 -9.39
C GLU A 68 -5.96 -0.33 -8.53
N ALA A 69 -5.01 -1.26 -8.49
CA ALA A 69 -3.78 -1.11 -7.74
C ALA A 69 -2.58 -1.25 -8.66
N LEU A 70 -1.63 -0.34 -8.52
CA LEU A 70 -0.38 -0.41 -9.28
C LEU A 70 0.54 -1.41 -8.58
N THR A 71 0.30 -2.69 -8.82
CA THR A 71 0.96 -3.79 -8.14
C THR A 71 1.03 -5.01 -9.04
N THR A 72 1.97 -5.91 -8.73
CA THR A 72 2.04 -7.24 -9.34
C THR A 72 1.48 -8.31 -8.39
N ASP A 73 1.05 -7.93 -7.19
CA ASP A 73 0.69 -8.85 -6.14
C ASP A 73 -0.72 -9.39 -6.35
N ARG A 74 -0.82 -10.72 -6.52
CA ARG A 74 -2.11 -11.37 -6.70
C ARG A 74 -3.00 -11.34 -5.46
N HIS A 75 -2.44 -11.01 -4.30
CA HIS A 75 -3.25 -10.86 -3.08
C HIS A 75 -4.33 -9.80 -3.27
N PHE A 76 -4.02 -8.74 -4.00
CA PHE A 76 -5.00 -7.70 -4.29
C PHE A 76 -6.11 -8.22 -5.18
N GLU A 77 -5.80 -9.12 -6.12
CA GLU A 77 -6.81 -9.74 -6.95
C GLU A 77 -7.73 -10.65 -6.13
N GLN A 78 -7.19 -11.33 -5.13
CA GLN A 78 -7.98 -12.20 -4.24
C GLN A 78 -9.05 -11.40 -3.49
N GLU A 79 -8.79 -10.12 -3.22
CA GLU A 79 -9.74 -9.24 -2.54
C GLU A 79 -10.61 -8.45 -3.52
N GLY A 80 -10.54 -8.75 -4.80
CA GLY A 80 -11.40 -8.14 -5.80
C GLY A 80 -10.85 -6.88 -6.46
N PHE A 81 -9.59 -6.55 -6.21
CA PHE A 81 -8.96 -5.41 -6.87
C PHE A 81 -8.33 -5.85 -8.19
N ILE A 82 -8.08 -4.88 -9.07
CA ILE A 82 -7.41 -5.10 -10.34
C ILE A 82 -5.92 -4.76 -10.18
N ALA A 83 -5.06 -5.76 -10.37
CA ALA A 83 -3.61 -5.57 -10.29
C ALA A 83 -3.09 -5.18 -11.67
N LEU A 84 -2.80 -3.89 -11.85
CA LEU A 84 -2.47 -3.33 -13.17
C LEU A 84 -1.14 -3.82 -13.75
N LEU A 85 -0.21 -4.24 -12.90
CA LEU A 85 1.11 -4.68 -13.33
C LEU A 85 1.22 -6.19 -13.56
N ARG A 86 0.16 -6.93 -13.32
CA ARG A 86 0.15 -8.37 -13.61
C ARG A 86 -0.18 -8.60 -15.07
N THR A 87 0.57 -9.51 -15.67
CA THR A 87 0.37 -9.91 -17.07
C THR A 87 -0.09 -11.36 -17.13
#